data_86711a9dd44fef5ba0a9cb3f600f216f
#
_entry.id   86711a9dd44fef5ba0a9cb3f600f216f
#
_cell.length_a   1.000
_cell.length_b   1.000
_cell.length_c   1.000
_cell.angle_alpha   90.00
_cell.angle_beta   90.00
_cell.angle_gamma   90.00
#
_symmetry.space_group_name_H-M   'P 1'
#
loop_
_entity.id
_entity.type
_entity.pdbx_description
1 polymer ?
#
loop_
_entity_poly.entity_id
_entity_poly.type
_entity_poly.pdbx_seq_one_letter_code
_entity_poly.pdbx_strand_id
1 'polypeptide(L)'
;MADVDAVTEPVSKSAAVDRLGAWARWWLAGTAADWGYVALSAGLIAGGYFDAWINRHLLVRTWEHALPQAAWAAITIYLGVWAFVSFRRDHDLRTAVPEGYGLAVVGCAVFLAGIVINVWWATAFATDFGVPAIFRPPNLMEIGAAALIVSGPLRASVARGELMAAPTAVLSAALLLAAVTFFSQFDDPYIDQYAASPPPPTSQFDLFNYKEEILGAVGLMMQAAAVTGVILWTLRQTRLPTGSITLMITVAGFAAATQQGRYEVVLVAAAVGLISEIALIVARPRADRDLSMLLFAVAVGSLLSGGYLLYLGLGPGTWWPPDMIYGSIVACALVSALISYVIFPSSDALRAALVLWPAQAQDSSRTAPEVTVERVEHALKVLHSTRDLAESPLVGLHSVPSPTAASLRETIEGAIEHLKSSSFQLDAQAGEILYLYYVRRIGGHYPVTIRVGLSRAAYFNRRSYGVRRLVDRLRELEESAAPV
;
A
#
# COMPACT_ATOMS: atom_id res chain seq x y z
N MET A 1 -8.79 52.71 14.73
CA MET A 1 -7.98 52.73 13.49
C MET A 1 -6.64 52.13 13.87
N ALA A 2 -6.57 50.80 13.77
CA ALA A 2 -5.35 50.04 14.05
C ALA A 2 -5.01 49.26 12.78
N ASP A 3 -3.78 49.41 12.36
CA ASP A 3 -3.16 48.91 11.14
C ASP A 3 -3.40 47.43 10.89
N VAL A 4 -3.96 47.10 9.72
CA VAL A 4 -4.02 45.78 9.13
C VAL A 4 -3.08 45.81 7.92
N ASP A 5 -1.80 45.76 8.18
CA ASP A 5 -0.76 45.41 7.22
C ASP A 5 -0.21 44.03 7.59
N ALA A 6 -0.99 42.98 7.26
CA ALA A 6 -0.45 41.62 7.22
C ALA A 6 0.46 41.53 5.99
N VAL A 7 1.75 41.64 6.21
CA VAL A 7 2.83 41.42 5.27
C VAL A 7 2.72 40.00 4.71
N THR A 8 2.15 39.89 3.51
CA THR A 8 2.33 38.71 2.65
C THR A 8 3.78 38.72 2.18
N GLU A 9 4.64 38.01 2.86
CA GLU A 9 5.99 37.74 2.35
C GLU A 9 5.88 37.08 0.95
N PRO A 10 6.51 37.68 -0.07
CA PRO A 10 6.56 37.06 -1.38
C PRO A 10 7.38 35.78 -1.26
N VAL A 11 6.75 34.64 -1.58
CA VAL A 11 7.45 33.35 -1.72
C VAL A 11 8.66 33.59 -2.61
N SER A 12 9.87 33.54 -2.03
CA SER A 12 11.08 33.91 -2.75
C SER A 12 11.26 33.02 -3.95
N LYS A 13 11.62 33.58 -5.11
CA LYS A 13 11.91 32.82 -6.34
C LYS A 13 12.93 31.71 -6.11
N SER A 14 13.82 31.88 -5.14
CA SER A 14 14.80 30.92 -4.65
C SER A 14 14.11 29.64 -4.12
N ALA A 15 13.08 29.76 -3.28
CA ALA A 15 12.40 28.60 -2.70
C ALA A 15 11.60 27.79 -3.75
N ALA A 16 11.12 28.42 -4.82
CA ALA A 16 10.46 27.72 -5.93
C ALA A 16 11.48 26.97 -6.80
N VAL A 17 12.63 27.57 -7.09
CA VAL A 17 13.72 26.94 -7.84
C VAL A 17 14.32 25.77 -7.06
N ASP A 18 14.48 25.92 -5.75
CA ASP A 18 14.97 24.85 -4.88
C ASP A 18 14.00 23.66 -4.81
N ARG A 19 12.68 23.93 -4.79
CA ARG A 19 11.65 22.89 -4.85
C ARG A 19 11.64 22.16 -6.21
N LEU A 20 11.77 22.89 -7.31
CA LEU A 20 11.87 22.28 -8.65
C LEU A 20 13.14 21.44 -8.78
N GLY A 21 14.27 21.92 -8.26
CA GLY A 21 15.50 21.16 -8.23
C GLY A 21 15.42 19.91 -7.34
N ALA A 22 14.73 20.00 -6.22
CA ALA A 22 14.47 18.84 -5.35
C ALA A 22 13.56 17.82 -6.01
N TRP A 23 12.51 18.28 -6.70
CA TRP A 23 11.59 17.42 -7.46
C TRP A 23 12.29 16.73 -8.64
N ALA A 24 13.13 17.44 -9.39
CA ALA A 24 13.91 16.85 -10.47
C ALA A 24 14.91 15.80 -9.96
N ARG A 25 15.61 16.06 -8.85
CA ARG A 25 16.50 15.08 -8.21
C ARG A 25 15.74 13.86 -7.71
N TRP A 26 14.51 14.02 -7.23
CA TRP A 26 13.69 12.90 -6.82
C TRP A 26 13.37 11.97 -8.01
N TRP A 27 13.03 12.52 -9.19
CA TRP A 27 12.79 11.71 -10.41
C TRP A 27 14.03 10.94 -10.89
N LEU A 28 15.22 11.37 -10.52
CA LEU A 28 16.46 10.67 -10.81
C LEU A 28 16.86 9.67 -9.71
N ALA A 29 16.10 9.62 -8.60
CA ALA A 29 16.33 8.66 -7.54
C ALA A 29 15.86 7.26 -7.95
N GLY A 30 16.46 6.26 -7.35
CA GLY A 30 16.24 4.85 -7.68
C GLY A 30 17.45 4.24 -8.37
N THR A 31 17.57 2.93 -8.25
CA THR A 31 18.65 2.21 -8.91
C THR A 31 18.35 2.03 -10.39
N ALA A 32 19.38 1.97 -11.25
CA ALA A 32 19.20 1.65 -12.67
C ALA A 32 18.46 0.31 -12.86
N ALA A 33 18.66 -0.62 -11.92
CA ALA A 33 17.98 -1.90 -11.93
C ALA A 33 16.48 -1.78 -11.67
N ASP A 34 16.05 -0.93 -10.70
CA ASP A 34 14.63 -0.69 -10.46
C ASP A 34 13.95 -0.06 -11.69
N TRP A 35 14.63 0.88 -12.37
CA TRP A 35 14.12 1.50 -13.59
C TRP A 35 13.98 0.51 -14.75
N GLY A 36 14.97 -0.35 -14.96
CA GLY A 36 14.90 -1.42 -15.97
C GLY A 36 13.73 -2.36 -15.69
N TYR A 37 13.53 -2.71 -14.42
CA TYR A 37 12.43 -3.57 -14.02
C TYR A 37 11.05 -2.92 -14.23
N VAL A 38 10.90 -1.63 -13.87
CA VAL A 38 9.65 -0.87 -14.11
C VAL A 38 9.33 -0.79 -15.59
N ALA A 39 10.33 -0.55 -16.44
CA ALA A 39 10.12 -0.50 -17.89
C ALA A 39 9.60 -1.84 -18.44
N LEU A 40 10.18 -2.96 -18.00
CA LEU A 40 9.69 -4.28 -18.38
C LEU A 40 8.30 -4.57 -17.83
N SER A 41 8.02 -4.15 -16.60
CA SER A 41 6.68 -4.24 -15.98
C SER A 41 5.63 -3.43 -16.73
N ALA A 42 5.99 -2.23 -17.20
CA ALA A 42 5.13 -1.44 -18.09
C ALA A 42 4.84 -2.17 -19.41
N GLY A 43 5.84 -2.84 -19.98
CA GLY A 43 5.68 -3.70 -21.15
C GLY A 43 4.71 -4.86 -20.91
N LEU A 44 4.74 -5.48 -19.71
CA LEU A 44 3.82 -6.56 -19.34
C LEU A 44 2.37 -6.05 -19.30
N ILE A 45 2.12 -4.93 -18.63
CA ILE A 45 0.78 -4.33 -18.53
C ILE A 45 0.30 -3.85 -19.91
N ALA A 46 1.15 -3.13 -20.65
CA ALA A 46 0.80 -2.66 -22.00
C ALA A 46 0.49 -3.84 -22.95
N GLY A 47 1.28 -4.92 -22.87
CA GLY A 47 1.03 -6.14 -23.63
C GLY A 47 -0.31 -6.79 -23.30
N GLY A 48 -0.68 -6.86 -22.02
CA GLY A 48 -1.98 -7.38 -21.59
C GLY A 48 -3.15 -6.53 -22.09
N TYR A 49 -3.07 -5.21 -21.97
CA TYR A 49 -4.10 -4.30 -22.49
C TYR A 49 -4.19 -4.34 -24.02
N PHE A 50 -3.05 -4.47 -24.71
CA PHE A 50 -3.04 -4.60 -26.16
C PHE A 50 -3.66 -5.91 -26.63
N ASP A 51 -3.36 -7.02 -25.96
CA ASP A 51 -3.99 -8.31 -26.22
C ASP A 51 -5.51 -8.24 -26.01
N ALA A 52 -5.97 -7.64 -24.91
CA ALA A 52 -7.37 -7.45 -24.64
C ALA A 52 -8.04 -6.55 -25.71
N TRP A 53 -7.36 -5.49 -26.17
CA TRP A 53 -7.85 -4.62 -27.24
C TRP A 53 -8.09 -5.38 -28.54
N ILE A 54 -7.16 -6.23 -28.93
CA ILE A 54 -7.26 -7.05 -30.16
C ILE A 54 -8.40 -8.04 -30.05
N ASN A 55 -8.53 -8.73 -28.91
CA ASN A 55 -9.62 -9.66 -28.65
C ASN A 55 -11.00 -8.97 -28.70
N ARG A 56 -11.08 -7.74 -28.17
CA ARG A 56 -12.32 -6.95 -28.20
C ARG A 56 -12.73 -6.54 -29.63
N HIS A 57 -11.77 -6.25 -30.49
CA HIS A 57 -11.99 -5.83 -31.88
C HIS A 57 -12.03 -6.98 -32.87
N LEU A 58 -12.02 -8.24 -32.39
CA LEU A 58 -12.07 -9.46 -33.20
C LEU A 58 -10.99 -9.53 -34.30
N LEU A 59 -9.86 -8.89 -34.06
CA LEU A 59 -8.73 -8.95 -34.96
C LEU A 59 -7.96 -10.26 -34.71
N VAL A 60 -8.28 -11.30 -35.48
CA VAL A 60 -7.66 -12.61 -35.33
C VAL A 60 -6.22 -12.55 -35.84
N ARG A 61 -5.27 -12.41 -34.93
CA ARG A 61 -3.84 -12.57 -35.19
C ARG A 61 -3.24 -13.46 -34.11
N THR A 62 -2.20 -14.19 -34.43
CA THR A 62 -1.67 -15.25 -33.55
C THR A 62 -0.48 -14.79 -32.69
N TRP A 63 0.13 -13.64 -33.01
CA TRP A 63 1.36 -13.19 -32.34
C TRP A 63 1.11 -12.21 -31.15
N GLU A 64 -0.08 -11.65 -31.05
CA GLU A 64 -0.38 -10.61 -30.06
C GLU A 64 -0.45 -11.17 -28.64
N HIS A 65 -0.95 -12.39 -28.51
CA HIS A 65 -0.91 -13.12 -27.24
C HIS A 65 0.52 -13.36 -26.74
N ALA A 66 1.52 -13.28 -27.63
CA ALA A 66 2.89 -13.44 -27.25
C ALA A 66 3.51 -12.21 -26.55
N LEU A 67 2.90 -11.02 -26.65
CA LEU A 67 3.48 -9.81 -26.06
C LEU A 67 3.55 -9.84 -24.53
N PRO A 68 2.45 -10.15 -23.78
CA PRO A 68 2.55 -10.27 -22.33
C PRO A 68 3.47 -11.41 -21.91
N GLN A 69 3.49 -12.54 -22.65
CA GLN A 69 4.40 -13.65 -22.38
C GLN A 69 5.86 -13.27 -22.64
N ALA A 70 6.15 -12.51 -23.72
CA ALA A 70 7.49 -12.01 -24.00
C ALA A 70 7.99 -11.04 -22.91
N ALA A 71 7.12 -10.13 -22.46
CA ALA A 71 7.45 -9.23 -21.37
C ALA A 71 7.69 -9.98 -20.05
N TRP A 72 6.85 -10.96 -19.73
CA TRP A 72 7.05 -11.85 -18.59
C TRP A 72 8.39 -12.61 -18.68
N ALA A 73 8.72 -13.18 -19.85
CA ALA A 73 9.97 -13.88 -20.06
C ALA A 73 11.17 -12.94 -19.87
N ALA A 74 11.11 -11.71 -20.40
CA ALA A 74 12.13 -10.71 -20.21
C ALA A 74 12.31 -10.33 -18.72
N ILE A 75 11.21 -10.16 -17.96
CA ILE A 75 11.27 -9.92 -16.53
C ILE A 75 11.89 -11.11 -15.79
N THR A 76 11.49 -12.33 -16.14
CA THR A 76 12.04 -13.56 -15.52
C THR A 76 13.53 -13.69 -15.76
N ILE A 77 13.98 -13.45 -16.98
CA ILE A 77 15.42 -13.43 -17.34
C ILE A 77 16.13 -12.31 -16.56
N TYR A 78 15.54 -11.12 -16.51
CA TYR A 78 16.11 -9.98 -15.80
C TYR A 78 16.31 -10.27 -14.30
N LEU A 79 15.30 -10.80 -13.62
CA LEU A 79 15.40 -11.22 -12.23
C LEU A 79 16.41 -12.35 -12.04
N GLY A 80 16.44 -13.32 -12.96
CA GLY A 80 17.39 -14.43 -12.95
C GLY A 80 18.84 -13.95 -13.06
N VAL A 81 19.12 -13.04 -14.00
CA VAL A 81 20.43 -12.44 -14.16
C VAL A 81 20.81 -11.63 -12.94
N TRP A 82 19.90 -10.83 -12.42
CA TRP A 82 20.14 -10.04 -11.21
C TRP A 82 20.43 -10.93 -9.99
N ALA A 83 19.63 -11.97 -9.79
CA ALA A 83 19.86 -12.94 -8.73
C ALA A 83 21.19 -13.70 -8.88
N PHE A 84 21.54 -14.07 -10.11
CA PHE A 84 22.81 -14.74 -10.42
C PHE A 84 24.03 -13.84 -10.13
N VAL A 85 23.96 -12.56 -10.50
CA VAL A 85 25.04 -11.60 -10.22
C VAL A 85 25.19 -11.37 -8.71
N SER A 86 24.06 -11.22 -7.98
CA SER A 86 24.07 -11.08 -6.53
C SER A 86 24.62 -12.34 -5.85
N PHE A 87 24.21 -13.53 -6.29
CA PHE A 87 24.75 -14.79 -5.78
C PHE A 87 26.27 -14.94 -6.03
N ARG A 88 26.74 -14.56 -7.21
CA ARG A 88 28.17 -14.57 -7.52
C ARG A 88 28.98 -13.66 -6.61
N ARG A 89 28.37 -12.58 -6.16
CA ARG A 89 29.00 -11.59 -5.28
C ARG A 89 29.02 -12.03 -3.81
N ASP A 90 27.89 -12.54 -3.31
CA ASP A 90 27.66 -12.74 -1.88
C ASP A 90 27.71 -14.23 -1.47
N HIS A 91 27.71 -15.16 -2.45
CA HIS A 91 27.71 -16.61 -2.29
C HIS A 91 26.61 -17.16 -1.34
N ASP A 92 25.51 -16.41 -1.16
CA ASP A 92 24.37 -16.81 -0.35
C ASP A 92 23.09 -16.78 -1.19
N LEU A 93 22.40 -17.93 -1.29
CA LEU A 93 21.14 -18.07 -2.01
C LEU A 93 19.99 -17.24 -1.36
N ARG A 94 20.07 -16.99 -0.04
CA ARG A 94 19.04 -16.22 0.66
C ARG A 94 19.09 -14.74 0.35
N THR A 95 20.24 -14.23 -0.03
CA THR A 95 20.48 -12.83 -0.43
C THR A 95 20.55 -12.64 -1.95
N ALA A 96 20.46 -13.75 -2.72
CA ALA A 96 20.53 -13.71 -4.17
C ALA A 96 19.38 -12.90 -4.79
N VAL A 97 18.15 -13.06 -4.27
CA VAL A 97 17.00 -12.27 -4.70
C VAL A 97 17.04 -10.92 -3.97
N PRO A 98 17.02 -9.78 -4.70
CA PRO A 98 17.01 -8.47 -4.06
C PRO A 98 15.83 -8.29 -3.12
N GLU A 99 16.04 -7.55 -2.03
CA GLU A 99 15.00 -7.29 -1.03
C GLU A 99 13.76 -6.65 -1.68
N GLY A 100 12.58 -7.18 -1.37
CA GLY A 100 11.29 -6.76 -1.91
C GLY A 100 10.84 -7.48 -3.18
N TYR A 101 11.75 -8.14 -3.92
CA TYR A 101 11.42 -8.83 -5.18
C TYR A 101 11.03 -10.31 -5.01
N GLY A 102 11.07 -10.86 -3.81
CA GLY A 102 10.73 -12.27 -3.57
C GLY A 102 9.35 -12.67 -4.09
N LEU A 103 8.31 -11.83 -3.84
CA LEU A 103 6.97 -12.09 -4.38
C LEU A 103 6.88 -11.88 -5.90
N ALA A 104 7.77 -11.09 -6.50
CA ALA A 104 7.83 -10.99 -7.97
C ALA A 104 8.34 -12.29 -8.60
N VAL A 105 9.31 -12.95 -7.96
CA VAL A 105 9.77 -14.29 -8.39
C VAL A 105 8.64 -15.31 -8.28
N VAL A 106 7.87 -15.30 -7.19
CA VAL A 106 6.66 -16.13 -7.05
C VAL A 106 5.65 -15.79 -8.15
N GLY A 107 5.43 -14.50 -8.43
CA GLY A 107 4.59 -14.03 -9.53
C GLY A 107 5.04 -14.59 -10.88
N CYS A 108 6.34 -14.59 -11.18
CA CYS A 108 6.86 -15.18 -12.42
C CYS A 108 6.55 -16.69 -12.52
N ALA A 109 6.66 -17.42 -11.42
CA ALA A 109 6.33 -18.85 -11.38
C ALA A 109 4.81 -19.10 -11.55
N VAL A 110 3.97 -18.30 -10.90
CA VAL A 110 2.51 -18.39 -11.02
C VAL A 110 2.06 -18.02 -12.43
N PHE A 111 2.69 -17.02 -13.06
CA PHE A 111 2.40 -16.63 -14.45
C PHE A 111 2.72 -17.77 -15.43
N LEU A 112 3.88 -18.44 -15.25
CA LEU A 112 4.23 -19.62 -16.02
C LEU A 112 3.21 -20.74 -15.85
N ALA A 113 2.79 -21.00 -14.62
CA ALA A 113 1.75 -21.99 -14.35
C ALA A 113 0.43 -21.61 -15.03
N GLY A 114 0.06 -20.32 -15.04
CA GLY A 114 -1.09 -19.79 -15.78
C GLY A 114 -1.01 -20.11 -17.26
N ILE A 115 0.12 -19.81 -17.92
CA ILE A 115 0.37 -20.12 -19.33
C ILE A 115 0.19 -21.63 -19.61
N VAL A 116 0.83 -22.48 -18.80
CA VAL A 116 0.76 -23.94 -18.99
C VAL A 116 -0.66 -24.47 -18.84
N ILE A 117 -1.36 -23.99 -17.78
CA ILE A 117 -2.75 -24.37 -17.53
C ILE A 117 -3.67 -23.83 -18.63
N ASN A 118 -3.41 -22.63 -19.18
CA ASN A 118 -4.21 -22.04 -20.24
C ASN A 118 -4.13 -22.86 -21.55
N VAL A 119 -2.94 -23.38 -21.90
CA VAL A 119 -2.77 -24.29 -23.03
C VAL A 119 -3.59 -25.57 -22.81
N TRP A 120 -3.51 -26.17 -21.63
CA TRP A 120 -4.31 -27.35 -21.29
C TRP A 120 -5.82 -27.04 -21.29
N TRP A 121 -6.21 -25.90 -20.72
CA TRP A 121 -7.63 -25.47 -20.66
C TRP A 121 -8.23 -25.32 -22.06
N ALA A 122 -7.51 -24.70 -22.98
CA ALA A 122 -7.94 -24.52 -24.37
C ALA A 122 -8.17 -25.86 -25.10
N THR A 123 -7.39 -26.90 -24.76
CA THR A 123 -7.57 -28.24 -25.34
C THR A 123 -8.71 -29.01 -24.67
N ALA A 124 -8.99 -28.80 -23.39
CA ALA A 124 -9.97 -29.58 -22.63
C ALA A 124 -11.39 -28.98 -22.70
N PHE A 125 -11.55 -27.66 -22.75
CA PHE A 125 -12.84 -26.99 -22.57
C PHE A 125 -13.26 -26.07 -23.71
N ALA A 126 -12.59 -26.06 -24.82
CA ALA A 126 -12.77 -25.14 -25.94
C ALA A 126 -12.40 -23.66 -25.59
N THR A 127 -12.30 -22.82 -26.62
CA THR A 127 -11.93 -21.41 -26.46
C THR A 127 -13.19 -20.53 -26.50
N ASP A 128 -13.48 -19.84 -25.38
CA ASP A 128 -14.45 -18.76 -25.36
C ASP A 128 -13.77 -17.43 -25.70
N PHE A 129 -14.57 -16.47 -26.13
CA PHE A 129 -14.09 -15.09 -26.41
C PHE A 129 -14.87 -14.11 -25.54
N GLY A 130 -14.30 -12.92 -25.35
CA GLY A 130 -14.96 -11.86 -24.60
C GLY A 130 -14.87 -12.02 -23.08
N VAL A 131 -15.89 -11.53 -22.37
CA VAL A 131 -15.95 -11.52 -20.89
C VAL A 131 -15.73 -12.91 -20.26
N PRO A 132 -16.32 -14.02 -20.75
CA PRO A 132 -16.08 -15.34 -20.17
C PRO A 132 -14.60 -15.74 -20.18
N ALA A 133 -13.83 -15.28 -21.16
CA ALA A 133 -12.41 -15.57 -21.23
C ALA A 133 -11.61 -14.98 -20.05
N ILE A 134 -11.97 -13.79 -19.57
CA ILE A 134 -11.30 -13.13 -18.45
C ILE A 134 -11.41 -13.98 -17.17
N PHE A 135 -12.56 -14.57 -16.93
CA PHE A 135 -12.85 -15.35 -15.73
C PHE A 135 -12.34 -16.80 -15.76
N ARG A 136 -11.63 -17.21 -16.80
CA ARG A 136 -10.98 -18.52 -16.78
C ARG A 136 -9.92 -18.56 -15.69
N PRO A 137 -9.84 -19.66 -14.91
CA PRO A 137 -8.84 -19.79 -13.84
C PRO A 137 -7.41 -19.47 -14.26
N PRO A 138 -6.88 -19.93 -15.43
CA PRO A 138 -5.53 -19.56 -15.84
C PRO A 138 -5.35 -18.07 -16.10
N ASN A 139 -6.33 -17.39 -16.69
CA ASN A 139 -6.25 -15.94 -16.93
C ASN A 139 -6.28 -15.15 -15.61
N LEU A 140 -7.10 -15.57 -14.65
CA LEU A 140 -7.11 -15.01 -13.29
C LEU A 140 -5.74 -15.20 -12.59
N MET A 141 -5.11 -16.36 -12.80
CA MET A 141 -3.76 -16.62 -12.29
C MET A 141 -2.73 -15.67 -12.93
N GLU A 142 -2.79 -15.48 -14.25
CA GLU A 142 -1.88 -14.57 -14.97
C GLU A 142 -2.07 -13.11 -14.53
N ILE A 143 -3.31 -12.63 -14.35
CA ILE A 143 -3.60 -11.28 -13.85
C ILE A 143 -3.08 -11.10 -12.42
N GLY A 144 -3.37 -12.06 -11.53
CA GLY A 144 -2.87 -12.03 -10.15
C GLY A 144 -1.34 -12.08 -10.09
N ALA A 145 -0.72 -12.88 -10.94
CA ALA A 145 0.73 -12.97 -11.09
C ALA A 145 1.33 -11.66 -11.61
N ALA A 146 0.71 -11.02 -12.60
CA ALA A 146 1.12 -9.71 -13.09
C ALA A 146 1.11 -8.65 -11.97
N ALA A 147 0.07 -8.64 -11.12
CA ALA A 147 0.01 -7.76 -9.95
C ALA A 147 1.16 -8.00 -8.96
N LEU A 148 1.50 -9.27 -8.70
CA LEU A 148 2.67 -9.63 -7.87
C LEU A 148 3.99 -9.18 -8.51
N ILE A 149 4.14 -9.34 -9.81
CA ILE A 149 5.33 -8.93 -10.55
C ILE A 149 5.48 -7.40 -10.48
N VAL A 150 4.50 -6.66 -10.96
CA VAL A 150 4.64 -5.19 -11.11
C VAL A 150 4.79 -4.46 -9.78
N SER A 151 4.34 -5.04 -8.66
CA SER A 151 4.51 -4.45 -7.33
C SER A 151 5.91 -4.65 -6.71
N GLY A 152 6.87 -5.26 -7.43
CA GLY A 152 8.24 -5.49 -6.96
C GLY A 152 8.97 -4.22 -6.51
N PRO A 153 9.11 -3.18 -7.33
CA PRO A 153 9.80 -1.94 -6.97
C PRO A 153 9.16 -1.20 -5.78
N LEU A 154 7.83 -1.24 -5.66
CA LEU A 154 7.13 -0.67 -4.50
C LEU A 154 7.51 -1.40 -3.21
N ARG A 155 7.51 -2.73 -3.23
CA ARG A 155 7.94 -3.53 -2.07
C ARG A 155 9.42 -3.37 -1.76
N ALA A 156 10.26 -3.21 -2.78
CA ALA A 156 11.68 -2.97 -2.61
C ALA A 156 11.95 -1.62 -1.93
N SER A 157 11.22 -0.56 -2.29
CA SER A 157 11.27 0.74 -1.63
C SER A 157 10.89 0.64 -0.14
N VAL A 158 9.84 -0.11 0.17
CA VAL A 158 9.42 -0.38 1.55
C VAL A 158 10.47 -1.21 2.31
N ALA A 159 11.02 -2.27 1.69
CA ALA A 159 12.03 -3.13 2.31
C ALA A 159 13.33 -2.36 2.61
N ARG A 160 13.70 -1.41 1.75
CA ARG A 160 14.85 -0.50 1.98
C ARG A 160 14.57 0.56 3.07
N GLY A 161 13.34 0.65 3.56
CA GLY A 161 12.96 1.63 4.59
C GLY A 161 12.95 3.06 4.09
N GLU A 162 12.68 3.29 2.81
CA GLU A 162 12.58 4.62 2.23
C GLU A 162 11.39 5.37 2.85
N LEU A 163 11.65 6.53 3.48
CA LEU A 163 10.61 7.34 4.12
C LEU A 163 9.62 7.92 3.11
N MET A 164 10.07 8.17 1.89
CA MET A 164 9.28 8.66 0.78
C MET A 164 9.45 7.69 -0.39
N ALA A 165 8.36 7.32 -1.03
CA ALA A 165 8.39 6.41 -2.17
C ALA A 165 9.30 6.95 -3.28
N ALA A 166 10.22 6.11 -3.77
CA ALA A 166 11.00 6.41 -4.97
C ALA A 166 10.08 6.51 -6.20
N PRO A 167 10.47 7.19 -7.27
CA PRO A 167 9.67 7.27 -8.51
C PRO A 167 9.33 5.90 -9.09
N THR A 168 10.28 4.97 -9.02
CA THR A 168 10.08 3.57 -9.43
C THR A 168 9.01 2.86 -8.61
N ALA A 169 8.90 3.18 -7.32
CA ALA A 169 7.84 2.67 -6.44
C ALA A 169 6.48 3.27 -6.79
N VAL A 170 6.41 4.57 -7.11
CA VAL A 170 5.17 5.23 -7.53
C VAL A 170 4.70 4.69 -8.88
N LEU A 171 5.59 4.53 -9.85
CA LEU A 171 5.27 3.91 -11.15
C LEU A 171 4.82 2.45 -10.96
N SER A 172 5.49 1.71 -10.08
CA SER A 172 5.09 0.36 -9.71
C SER A 172 3.66 0.33 -9.13
N ALA A 173 3.31 1.28 -8.26
CA ALA A 173 1.95 1.41 -7.73
C ALA A 173 0.93 1.77 -8.82
N ALA A 174 1.30 2.62 -9.78
CA ALA A 174 0.46 2.96 -10.94
C ALA A 174 0.21 1.74 -11.83
N LEU A 175 1.25 0.95 -12.10
CA LEU A 175 1.13 -0.30 -12.87
C LEU A 175 0.34 -1.37 -12.10
N LEU A 176 0.48 -1.42 -10.77
CA LEU A 176 -0.34 -2.29 -9.93
C LEU A 176 -1.82 -1.90 -10.03
N LEU A 177 -2.12 -0.59 -9.98
CA LEU A 177 -3.49 -0.12 -10.17
C LEU A 177 -4.02 -0.50 -11.56
N ALA A 178 -3.23 -0.31 -12.62
CA ALA A 178 -3.60 -0.75 -13.96
C ALA A 178 -3.82 -2.27 -14.05
N ALA A 179 -3.02 -3.08 -13.35
CA ALA A 179 -3.23 -4.54 -13.29
C ALA A 179 -4.53 -4.91 -12.57
N VAL A 180 -4.87 -4.22 -11.49
CA VAL A 180 -6.10 -4.45 -10.74
C VAL A 180 -7.33 -3.99 -11.54
N THR A 181 -7.27 -2.84 -12.22
CA THR A 181 -8.37 -2.36 -13.07
C THR A 181 -8.51 -3.19 -14.34
N PHE A 182 -7.43 -3.82 -14.82
CA PHE A 182 -7.52 -4.80 -15.92
C PHE A 182 -8.44 -6.00 -15.58
N PHE A 183 -8.46 -6.44 -14.33
CA PHE A 183 -9.39 -7.49 -13.90
C PHE A 183 -10.86 -7.08 -14.08
N SER A 184 -11.20 -5.81 -13.84
CA SER A 184 -12.56 -5.27 -13.98
C SER A 184 -12.86 -4.70 -15.37
N GLN A 185 -12.04 -4.95 -16.39
CA GLN A 185 -12.20 -4.38 -17.73
C GLN A 185 -13.55 -4.68 -18.41
N PHE A 186 -14.27 -5.70 -17.95
CA PHE A 186 -15.60 -6.07 -18.46
C PHE A 186 -16.70 -5.12 -17.99
N ASP A 187 -16.42 -4.31 -16.97
CA ASP A 187 -17.36 -3.40 -16.33
C ASP A 187 -16.71 -2.05 -15.95
N ASP A 188 -15.55 -1.76 -16.54
CA ASP A 188 -14.83 -0.52 -16.28
C ASP A 188 -15.57 0.66 -16.94
N PRO A 189 -15.99 1.69 -16.19
CA PRO A 189 -16.74 2.84 -16.73
C PRO A 189 -15.95 3.63 -17.76
N TYR A 190 -14.63 3.59 -17.75
CA TYR A 190 -13.79 4.22 -18.77
C TYR A 190 -13.68 3.41 -20.06
N ILE A 191 -14.06 2.13 -20.03
CA ILE A 191 -14.09 1.24 -21.18
C ILE A 191 -15.52 1.16 -21.70
N ASP A 192 -16.46 0.65 -20.91
CA ASP A 192 -17.85 0.44 -21.26
C ASP A 192 -18.74 1.47 -20.56
N GLN A 193 -19.15 2.48 -21.32
CA GLN A 193 -19.90 3.64 -20.79
C GLN A 193 -21.41 3.33 -20.69
N TYR A 194 -21.78 2.36 -19.85
CA TYR A 194 -23.18 1.96 -19.65
C TYR A 194 -24.12 3.11 -19.30
N ALA A 195 -23.64 4.16 -18.65
CA ALA A 195 -24.44 5.32 -18.32
C ALA A 195 -24.61 6.32 -19.47
N ALA A 196 -23.81 6.23 -20.57
CA ALA A 196 -23.86 7.16 -21.71
C ALA A 196 -24.84 6.74 -22.79
N SER A 197 -24.96 5.44 -23.02
CA SER A 197 -25.77 4.91 -24.13
C SER A 197 -26.95 4.13 -23.58
N PRO A 198 -28.20 4.55 -23.83
CA PRO A 198 -29.35 3.76 -23.45
C PRO A 198 -29.32 2.44 -24.23
N PRO A 199 -29.77 1.34 -23.62
CA PRO A 199 -29.91 0.09 -24.33
C PRO A 199 -30.86 0.24 -25.49
N PRO A 200 -30.68 -0.52 -26.60
CA PRO A 200 -31.59 -0.46 -27.74
C PRO A 200 -33.01 -0.78 -27.26
N PRO A 201 -34.04 -0.06 -27.75
CA PRO A 201 -35.42 -0.28 -27.37
C PRO A 201 -35.83 -1.70 -27.83
N THR A 202 -35.81 -2.64 -26.93
CA THR A 202 -36.35 -3.98 -27.17
C THR A 202 -37.77 -4.01 -26.63
N SER A 203 -38.69 -4.58 -27.41
CA SER A 203 -40.09 -4.77 -27.02
C SER A 203 -40.29 -5.71 -25.84
N GLN A 204 -39.25 -6.22 -25.29
CA GLN A 204 -39.21 -7.14 -24.14
C GLN A 204 -38.48 -6.52 -22.97
N PHE A 205 -39.10 -5.48 -22.38
CA PHE A 205 -38.94 -5.13 -20.99
C PHE A 205 -37.65 -4.55 -20.43
N ASP A 206 -37.86 -3.64 -19.54
CA ASP A 206 -37.14 -3.11 -18.40
C ASP A 206 -36.00 -3.97 -17.80
N LEU A 207 -36.02 -5.27 -17.91
CA LEU A 207 -34.95 -6.18 -17.45
C LEU A 207 -33.59 -5.94 -18.14
N PHE A 208 -33.58 -5.46 -19.39
CA PHE A 208 -32.34 -5.10 -20.08
C PHE A 208 -31.77 -3.78 -19.56
N ASN A 209 -32.65 -2.82 -19.27
CA ASN A 209 -32.25 -1.54 -18.69
C ASN A 209 -31.66 -1.76 -17.30
N TYR A 210 -32.30 -2.57 -16.45
CA TYR A 210 -31.76 -2.95 -15.14
C TYR A 210 -30.38 -3.61 -15.20
N LYS A 211 -30.14 -4.44 -16.20
CA LYS A 211 -28.83 -5.09 -16.36
C LYS A 211 -27.72 -4.06 -16.61
N GLU A 212 -27.92 -3.10 -17.51
CA GLU A 212 -26.92 -2.08 -17.82
C GLU A 212 -26.76 -1.07 -16.69
N GLU A 213 -27.85 -0.70 -16.00
CA GLU A 213 -27.79 0.10 -14.78
C GLU A 213 -26.99 -0.58 -13.68
N ILE A 214 -27.27 -1.87 -13.41
CA ILE A 214 -26.55 -2.65 -12.40
C ILE A 214 -25.08 -2.79 -12.77
N LEU A 215 -24.77 -3.16 -14.03
CA LEU A 215 -23.39 -3.29 -14.48
C LEU A 215 -22.64 -1.98 -14.33
N GLY A 216 -23.20 -0.87 -14.83
CA GLY A 216 -22.55 0.42 -14.71
C GLY A 216 -22.36 0.89 -13.26
N ALA A 217 -23.33 0.66 -12.37
CA ALA A 217 -23.20 0.98 -10.94
C ALA A 217 -22.16 0.10 -10.25
N VAL A 218 -22.16 -1.20 -10.54
CA VAL A 218 -21.16 -2.16 -10.00
C VAL A 218 -19.76 -1.81 -10.51
N GLY A 219 -19.60 -1.47 -11.79
CA GLY A 219 -18.34 -1.06 -12.37
C GLY A 219 -17.77 0.18 -11.69
N LEU A 220 -18.60 1.21 -11.46
CA LEU A 220 -18.18 2.39 -10.70
C LEU A 220 -17.73 2.02 -9.26
N MET A 221 -18.45 1.14 -8.58
CA MET A 221 -18.07 0.68 -7.24
C MET A 221 -16.78 -0.15 -7.24
N MET A 222 -16.60 -1.04 -8.22
CA MET A 222 -15.36 -1.83 -8.37
C MET A 222 -14.17 -0.92 -8.65
N GLN A 223 -14.33 0.05 -9.53
CA GLN A 223 -13.30 1.05 -9.84
C GLN A 223 -12.96 1.89 -8.60
N ALA A 224 -13.97 2.37 -7.86
CA ALA A 224 -13.75 3.10 -6.62
C ALA A 224 -13.02 2.24 -5.57
N ALA A 225 -13.38 0.97 -5.43
CA ALA A 225 -12.71 0.02 -4.53
C ALA A 225 -11.24 -0.21 -4.94
N ALA A 226 -10.99 -0.46 -6.23
CA ALA A 226 -9.66 -0.72 -6.75
C ALA A 226 -8.73 0.49 -6.56
N VAL A 227 -9.16 1.67 -6.98
CA VAL A 227 -8.37 2.91 -6.88
C VAL A 227 -8.13 3.27 -5.42
N THR A 228 -9.19 3.33 -4.61
CA THR A 228 -9.05 3.65 -3.18
C THR A 228 -8.19 2.61 -2.47
N GLY A 229 -8.39 1.32 -2.76
CA GLY A 229 -7.66 0.22 -2.16
C GLY A 229 -6.15 0.30 -2.42
N VAL A 230 -5.75 0.48 -3.67
CA VAL A 230 -4.32 0.57 -4.05
C VAL A 230 -3.68 1.84 -3.47
N ILE A 231 -4.38 3.00 -3.53
CA ILE A 231 -3.87 4.25 -2.96
C ILE A 231 -3.68 4.12 -1.45
N LEU A 232 -4.69 3.67 -0.71
CA LEU A 232 -4.62 3.53 0.74
C LEU A 232 -3.59 2.48 1.17
N TRP A 233 -3.52 1.35 0.45
CA TRP A 233 -2.50 0.34 0.70
C TRP A 233 -1.09 0.91 0.53
N THR A 234 -0.86 1.71 -0.52
CA THR A 234 0.43 2.37 -0.76
C THR A 234 0.73 3.41 0.32
N LEU A 235 -0.25 4.24 0.72
CA LEU A 235 -0.11 5.22 1.81
C LEU A 235 0.19 4.56 3.17
N ARG A 236 -0.28 3.34 3.37
CA ARG A 236 0.05 2.56 4.57
C ARG A 236 1.51 2.13 4.60
N GLN A 237 2.11 1.87 3.45
CA GLN A 237 3.47 1.35 3.34
C GLN A 237 4.53 2.47 3.32
N THR A 238 4.24 3.59 2.65
CA THR A 238 5.20 4.67 2.43
C THR A 238 4.50 6.02 2.26
N ARG A 239 5.26 7.10 2.41
CA ARG A 239 4.76 8.45 2.10
C ARG A 239 4.83 8.68 0.59
N LEU A 240 3.71 9.09 0.01
CA LEU A 240 3.63 9.43 -1.39
C LEU A 240 4.11 10.88 -1.62
N PRO A 241 5.02 11.13 -2.56
CA PRO A 241 5.36 12.47 -3.01
C PRO A 241 4.20 13.10 -3.79
N THR A 242 4.17 14.43 -3.85
CA THR A 242 3.13 15.17 -4.59
C THR A 242 3.13 14.79 -6.06
N GLY A 243 1.96 14.55 -6.62
CA GLY A 243 1.75 14.10 -8.00
C GLY A 243 1.58 12.58 -8.14
N SER A 244 1.82 11.81 -7.08
CA SER A 244 1.75 10.34 -7.14
C SER A 244 0.35 9.82 -7.41
N ILE A 245 -0.68 10.35 -6.74
CA ILE A 245 -2.07 9.92 -6.94
C ILE A 245 -2.55 10.30 -8.34
N THR A 246 -2.21 11.52 -8.78
CA THR A 246 -2.50 11.97 -10.14
C THR A 246 -1.91 11.02 -11.17
N LEU A 247 -0.64 10.65 -11.01
CA LEU A 247 0.03 9.69 -11.90
C LEU A 247 -0.65 8.32 -11.89
N MET A 248 -0.95 7.78 -10.70
CA MET A 248 -1.56 6.46 -10.56
C MET A 248 -2.92 6.38 -11.28
N ILE A 249 -3.80 7.35 -11.04
CA ILE A 249 -5.14 7.36 -11.64
C ILE A 249 -5.05 7.65 -13.15
N THR A 250 -4.15 8.54 -13.58
CA THR A 250 -3.96 8.85 -15.00
C THR A 250 -3.43 7.65 -15.77
N VAL A 251 -2.47 6.91 -15.24
CA VAL A 251 -1.91 5.71 -15.90
C VAL A 251 -2.98 4.62 -16.05
N ALA A 252 -3.76 4.37 -14.99
CA ALA A 252 -4.85 3.40 -15.05
C ALA A 252 -5.94 3.84 -16.04
N GLY A 253 -6.34 5.12 -16.02
CA GLY A 253 -7.30 5.67 -16.97
C GLY A 253 -6.80 5.67 -18.42
N PHE A 254 -5.50 5.90 -18.64
CA PHE A 254 -4.88 5.78 -19.96
C PHE A 254 -4.94 4.33 -20.47
N ALA A 255 -4.58 3.37 -19.61
CA ALA A 255 -4.65 1.96 -19.96
C ALA A 255 -6.08 1.54 -20.34
N ALA A 256 -7.09 1.96 -19.56
CA ALA A 256 -8.50 1.72 -19.87
C ALA A 256 -8.93 2.39 -21.19
N ALA A 257 -8.51 3.66 -21.42
CA ALA A 257 -8.85 4.42 -22.63
C ALA A 257 -8.37 3.73 -23.93
N THR A 258 -7.27 3.00 -23.89
CA THR A 258 -6.74 2.27 -25.05
C THR A 258 -7.70 1.20 -25.56
N GLN A 259 -8.59 0.68 -24.72
CA GLN A 259 -9.53 -0.41 -25.09
C GLN A 259 -10.60 0.02 -26.07
N GLN A 260 -11.01 1.28 -26.02
CA GLN A 260 -12.06 1.86 -26.89
C GLN A 260 -11.58 3.03 -27.73
N GLY A 261 -10.32 3.43 -27.59
CA GLY A 261 -9.78 4.62 -28.26
C GLY A 261 -10.35 5.94 -27.74
N ARG A 262 -10.95 5.96 -26.55
CA ARG A 262 -11.60 7.13 -25.94
C ARG A 262 -10.61 7.89 -25.06
N TYR A 263 -9.65 8.55 -25.67
CA TYR A 263 -8.58 9.24 -24.95
C TYR A 263 -9.04 10.46 -24.14
N GLU A 264 -10.23 10.98 -24.39
CA GLU A 264 -10.84 12.06 -23.60
C GLU A 264 -11.02 11.66 -22.11
N VAL A 265 -11.27 10.38 -21.83
CA VAL A 265 -11.40 9.91 -20.43
C VAL A 265 -10.08 9.99 -19.65
N VAL A 266 -8.94 10.07 -20.34
CA VAL A 266 -7.64 10.28 -19.69
C VAL A 266 -7.58 11.65 -19.01
N LEU A 267 -8.19 12.66 -19.64
CA LEU A 267 -8.27 14.01 -19.05
C LEU A 267 -9.17 14.01 -17.80
N VAL A 268 -10.24 13.21 -17.83
CA VAL A 268 -11.11 13.02 -16.65
C VAL A 268 -10.32 12.34 -15.53
N ALA A 269 -9.61 11.26 -15.84
CA ALA A 269 -8.77 10.55 -14.88
C ALA A 269 -7.69 11.46 -14.28
N ALA A 270 -7.04 12.27 -15.11
CA ALA A 270 -6.02 13.24 -14.67
C ALA A 270 -6.62 14.31 -13.76
N ALA A 271 -7.79 14.86 -14.11
CA ALA A 271 -8.48 15.87 -13.31
C ALA A 271 -8.92 15.30 -11.95
N VAL A 272 -9.52 14.11 -11.94
CA VAL A 272 -9.90 13.39 -10.73
C VAL A 272 -8.66 13.11 -9.88
N GLY A 273 -7.57 12.64 -10.49
CA GLY A 273 -6.30 12.41 -9.83
C GLY A 273 -5.74 13.68 -9.17
N LEU A 274 -5.77 14.81 -9.88
CA LEU A 274 -5.30 16.10 -9.36
C LEU A 274 -6.14 16.57 -8.17
N ILE A 275 -7.47 16.47 -8.26
CA ILE A 275 -8.35 16.86 -7.16
C ILE A 275 -8.16 15.93 -5.97
N SER A 276 -7.96 14.62 -6.19
CA SER A 276 -7.64 13.64 -5.14
C SER A 276 -6.28 13.94 -4.49
N GLU A 277 -5.30 14.41 -5.27
CA GLU A 277 -4.01 14.86 -4.75
C GLU A 277 -4.16 16.10 -3.84
N ILE A 278 -4.99 17.06 -4.26
CA ILE A 278 -5.33 18.24 -3.43
C ILE A 278 -6.01 17.79 -2.14
N ALA A 279 -6.95 16.84 -2.24
CA ALA A 279 -7.62 16.28 -1.06
C ALA A 279 -6.61 15.61 -0.11
N LEU A 280 -5.59 14.90 -0.62
CA LEU A 280 -4.51 14.34 0.17
C LEU A 280 -3.71 15.42 0.91
N ILE A 281 -3.36 16.52 0.21
CA ILE A 281 -2.59 17.62 0.78
C ILE A 281 -3.39 18.36 1.86
N VAL A 282 -4.69 18.56 1.65
CA VAL A 282 -5.58 19.27 2.58
C VAL A 282 -5.91 18.40 3.80
N ALA A 283 -6.35 17.18 3.58
CA ALA A 283 -6.73 16.26 4.64
C ALA A 283 -5.53 15.82 5.50
N ARG A 284 -4.32 15.80 4.89
CA ARG A 284 -3.08 15.29 5.53
C ARG A 284 -3.35 14.01 6.31
N PRO A 285 -3.94 12.99 5.64
CA PRO A 285 -4.35 11.79 6.33
C PRO A 285 -3.11 11.13 6.97
N ARG A 286 -3.25 10.80 8.25
CA ARG A 286 -2.24 10.08 9.01
C ARG A 286 -2.87 8.80 9.54
N ALA A 287 -2.06 7.76 9.66
CA ALA A 287 -2.51 6.47 10.18
C ALA A 287 -3.06 6.54 11.62
N ASP A 288 -2.72 7.62 12.35
CA ASP A 288 -3.20 7.92 13.71
C ASP A 288 -4.51 8.74 13.75
N ARG A 289 -5.02 9.17 12.58
CA ARG A 289 -6.24 9.99 12.44
C ARG A 289 -7.27 9.29 11.56
N ASP A 290 -7.98 8.34 12.13
CA ASP A 290 -8.97 7.51 11.44
C ASP A 290 -9.97 8.32 10.60
N LEU A 291 -10.48 9.43 11.14
CA LEU A 291 -11.44 10.28 10.44
C LEU A 291 -10.85 10.95 9.18
N SER A 292 -9.62 11.43 9.24
CA SER A 292 -9.00 12.09 8.07
C SER A 292 -8.73 11.10 6.93
N MET A 293 -8.37 9.86 7.26
CA MET A 293 -8.17 8.79 6.29
C MET A 293 -9.50 8.34 5.68
N LEU A 294 -10.53 8.23 6.51
CA LEU A 294 -11.90 7.91 6.07
C LEU A 294 -12.44 8.98 5.12
N LEU A 295 -12.35 10.27 5.51
CA LEU A 295 -12.80 11.38 4.68
C LEU A 295 -12.05 11.47 3.36
N PHE A 296 -10.75 11.20 3.36
CA PHE A 296 -9.94 11.13 2.15
C PHE A 296 -10.42 9.99 1.24
N ALA A 297 -10.67 8.79 1.78
CA ALA A 297 -11.16 7.65 1.02
C ALA A 297 -12.54 7.94 0.39
N VAL A 298 -13.46 8.49 1.18
CA VAL A 298 -14.79 8.93 0.71
C VAL A 298 -14.66 9.95 -0.41
N ALA A 299 -13.76 10.92 -0.27
CA ALA A 299 -13.52 11.93 -1.30
C ALA A 299 -13.01 11.30 -2.61
N VAL A 300 -12.03 10.37 -2.55
CA VAL A 300 -11.52 9.68 -3.74
C VAL A 300 -12.62 8.91 -4.46
N GLY A 301 -13.43 8.11 -3.76
CA GLY A 301 -14.52 7.35 -4.36
C GLY A 301 -15.61 8.23 -4.96
N SER A 302 -15.97 9.32 -4.28
CA SER A 302 -16.95 10.30 -4.79
C SER A 302 -16.43 11.05 -6.01
N LEU A 303 -15.14 11.42 -6.03
CA LEU A 303 -14.51 12.13 -7.14
C LEU A 303 -14.38 11.23 -8.38
N LEU A 304 -14.09 9.96 -8.24
CA LEU A 304 -14.03 9.01 -9.35
C LEU A 304 -15.38 8.88 -10.04
N SER A 305 -16.41 8.54 -9.29
CA SER A 305 -17.77 8.37 -9.83
C SER A 305 -18.39 9.69 -10.26
N GLY A 306 -18.28 10.74 -9.44
CA GLY A 306 -18.81 12.07 -9.74
C GLY A 306 -18.11 12.72 -10.92
N GLY A 307 -16.78 12.60 -11.03
CA GLY A 307 -16.00 13.11 -12.16
C GLY A 307 -16.37 12.43 -13.48
N TYR A 308 -16.55 11.11 -13.47
CA TYR A 308 -17.01 10.35 -14.63
C TYR A 308 -18.44 10.74 -15.03
N LEU A 309 -19.38 10.78 -14.09
CA LEU A 309 -20.78 11.15 -14.39
C LEU A 309 -20.91 12.61 -14.81
N LEU A 310 -20.10 13.51 -14.27
CA LEU A 310 -20.01 14.90 -14.73
C LEU A 310 -19.51 14.99 -16.17
N TYR A 311 -18.47 14.22 -16.51
CA TYR A 311 -17.98 14.13 -17.88
C TYR A 311 -19.08 13.69 -18.84
N LEU A 312 -19.86 12.66 -18.49
CA LEU A 312 -20.99 12.23 -19.30
C LEU A 312 -22.04 13.33 -19.44
N GLY A 313 -22.40 13.99 -18.35
CA GLY A 313 -23.41 15.07 -18.36
C GLY A 313 -23.00 16.29 -19.18
N LEU A 314 -21.71 16.61 -19.26
CA LEU A 314 -21.17 17.73 -20.04
C LEU A 314 -20.86 17.39 -21.50
N GLY A 315 -20.70 16.11 -21.84
CA GLY A 315 -20.29 15.64 -23.15
C GLY A 315 -21.29 14.69 -23.81
N PRO A 316 -21.08 13.37 -23.76
CA PRO A 316 -21.89 12.38 -24.46
C PRO A 316 -23.38 12.36 -24.04
N GLY A 317 -23.68 12.85 -22.86
CA GLY A 317 -24.97 12.71 -22.18
C GLY A 317 -25.05 11.46 -21.31
N THR A 318 -26.07 11.42 -20.47
CA THR A 318 -26.40 10.24 -19.69
C THR A 318 -27.91 10.00 -19.75
N TRP A 319 -28.28 8.71 -19.84
CA TRP A 319 -29.68 8.29 -19.81
C TRP A 319 -30.11 7.89 -18.37
N TRP A 320 -29.16 7.80 -17.44
CA TRP A 320 -29.47 7.47 -16.05
C TRP A 320 -30.30 8.57 -15.40
N PRO A 321 -31.34 8.19 -14.64
CA PRO A 321 -32.11 9.15 -13.87
C PRO A 321 -31.28 9.72 -12.71
N PRO A 322 -31.63 10.89 -12.18
CA PRO A 322 -30.88 11.59 -11.14
C PRO A 322 -30.64 10.77 -9.87
N ASP A 323 -31.58 9.94 -9.47
CA ASP A 323 -31.47 9.04 -8.31
C ASP A 323 -30.38 7.96 -8.50
N MET A 324 -30.24 7.41 -9.70
CA MET A 324 -29.14 6.50 -10.04
C MET A 324 -27.79 7.21 -10.03
N ILE A 325 -27.72 8.43 -10.55
CA ILE A 325 -26.49 9.24 -10.55
C ILE A 325 -26.03 9.49 -9.12
N TYR A 326 -26.90 10.07 -8.28
CA TYR A 326 -26.57 10.36 -6.89
C TYR A 326 -26.35 9.08 -6.07
N GLY A 327 -27.17 8.05 -6.30
CA GLY A 327 -27.07 6.75 -5.66
C GLY A 327 -25.71 6.09 -5.91
N SER A 328 -25.23 6.12 -7.15
CA SER A 328 -23.93 5.58 -7.54
C SER A 328 -22.76 6.33 -6.88
N ILE A 329 -22.82 7.66 -6.79
CA ILE A 329 -21.80 8.46 -6.09
C ILE A 329 -21.74 8.09 -4.61
N VAL A 330 -22.91 8.00 -3.96
CA VAL A 330 -22.99 7.60 -2.55
C VAL A 330 -22.50 6.16 -2.35
N ALA A 331 -22.87 5.24 -3.22
CA ALA A 331 -22.40 3.85 -3.16
C ALA A 331 -20.88 3.75 -3.28
N CYS A 332 -20.27 4.48 -4.21
CA CYS A 332 -18.80 4.55 -4.37
C CYS A 332 -18.12 5.16 -3.13
N ALA A 333 -18.71 6.19 -2.52
CA ALA A 333 -18.25 6.78 -1.27
C ALA A 333 -18.27 5.76 -0.13
N LEU A 334 -19.36 4.99 0.01
CA LEU A 334 -19.51 3.96 1.03
C LEU A 334 -18.54 2.79 0.83
N VAL A 335 -18.37 2.33 -0.42
CA VAL A 335 -17.37 1.29 -0.74
C VAL A 335 -15.98 1.76 -0.38
N SER A 336 -15.60 2.99 -0.73
CA SER A 336 -14.30 3.56 -0.40
C SER A 336 -14.11 3.73 1.10
N ALA A 337 -15.16 4.10 1.84
CA ALA A 337 -15.17 4.14 3.30
C ALA A 337 -14.91 2.76 3.90
N LEU A 338 -15.58 1.74 3.38
CA LEU A 338 -15.40 0.34 3.80
C LEU A 338 -13.97 -0.13 3.56
N ILE A 339 -13.41 0.15 2.38
CA ILE A 339 -12.01 -0.17 2.05
C ILE A 339 -11.04 0.53 3.02
N SER A 340 -11.30 1.80 3.33
CA SER A 340 -10.50 2.52 4.33
C SER A 340 -10.55 1.85 5.70
N TYR A 341 -11.72 1.42 6.14
CA TYR A 341 -11.89 0.73 7.40
C TYR A 341 -11.17 -0.63 7.43
N VAL A 342 -11.17 -1.37 6.32
CA VAL A 342 -10.47 -2.66 6.21
C VAL A 342 -8.95 -2.47 6.22
N ILE A 343 -8.43 -1.46 5.50
CA ILE A 343 -6.98 -1.20 5.41
C ILE A 343 -6.44 -0.56 6.69
N PHE A 344 -7.21 0.34 7.30
CA PHE A 344 -6.89 1.05 8.54
C PHE A 344 -7.97 0.79 9.60
N PRO A 345 -8.03 -0.42 10.17
CA PRO A 345 -9.01 -0.72 11.20
C PRO A 345 -8.72 0.14 12.43
N SER A 346 -9.66 1.01 12.81
CA SER A 346 -9.56 1.76 14.05
C SER A 346 -9.86 0.85 15.23
N SER A 347 -8.92 0.76 16.19
CA SER A 347 -9.13 -0.01 17.41
C SER A 347 -10.33 0.54 18.22
N ASP A 348 -10.56 1.84 18.16
CA ASP A 348 -11.63 2.51 18.93
C ASP A 348 -13.00 2.38 18.27
N ALA A 349 -13.08 2.43 16.94
CA ALA A 349 -14.34 2.19 16.23
C ALA A 349 -14.78 0.72 16.34
N LEU A 350 -13.83 -0.21 16.30
CA LEU A 350 -14.11 -1.63 16.54
C LEU A 350 -14.58 -1.86 17.99
N ARG A 351 -13.95 -1.21 18.97
CA ARG A 351 -14.37 -1.27 20.37
C ARG A 351 -15.74 -0.62 20.56
N ALA A 352 -16.03 0.53 19.95
CA ALA A 352 -17.33 1.18 20.00
C ALA A 352 -18.43 0.34 19.35
N ALA A 353 -18.15 -0.33 18.23
CA ALA A 353 -19.09 -1.25 17.59
C ALA A 353 -19.27 -2.56 18.39
N LEU A 354 -18.25 -3.02 19.09
CA LEU A 354 -18.28 -4.20 19.96
C LEU A 354 -18.82 -3.90 21.37
N VAL A 355 -19.05 -2.64 21.73
CA VAL A 355 -19.76 -2.26 23.00
C VAL A 355 -21.21 -2.74 23.03
N LEU A 356 -21.77 -3.19 21.89
CA LEU A 356 -23.00 -3.99 21.89
C LEU A 356 -22.80 -5.43 22.39
N TRP A 357 -21.57 -5.88 22.55
CA TRP A 357 -21.22 -7.11 23.27
C TRP A 357 -20.80 -6.70 24.69
N PRO A 358 -21.48 -7.21 25.75
CA PRO A 358 -21.09 -6.84 27.10
C PRO A 358 -19.61 -7.18 27.29
N ALA A 359 -18.80 -6.14 27.47
CA ALA A 359 -17.44 -6.31 27.91
C ALA A 359 -17.50 -7.16 29.17
N GLN A 360 -16.92 -8.35 29.13
CA GLN A 360 -16.60 -9.04 30.37
C GLN A 360 -15.81 -8.04 31.17
N ALA A 361 -16.41 -7.60 32.29
CA ALA A 361 -15.76 -6.75 33.24
C ALA A 361 -14.41 -7.41 33.56
N GLN A 362 -13.33 -6.79 33.07
CA GLN A 362 -12.00 -7.14 33.54
C GLN A 362 -12.01 -6.79 35.01
N ASP A 363 -12.11 -7.85 35.78
CA ASP A 363 -12.06 -7.82 37.23
C ASP A 363 -10.80 -7.03 37.63
N SER A 364 -11.05 -5.85 38.18
CA SER A 364 -10.02 -4.92 38.60
C SER A 364 -9.45 -5.30 39.99
N SER A 365 -9.09 -6.56 40.12
CA SER A 365 -8.08 -6.97 41.10
C SER A 365 -6.71 -6.73 40.42
N ARG A 366 -6.16 -5.54 40.58
CA ARG A 366 -4.85 -5.13 40.14
C ARG A 366 -3.77 -5.92 40.86
N THR A 367 -3.54 -7.14 40.44
CA THR A 367 -2.22 -7.77 40.60
C THR A 367 -1.32 -7.10 39.58
N ALA A 368 -0.18 -6.56 40.03
CA ALA A 368 0.80 -5.94 39.15
C ALA A 368 1.14 -6.89 37.99
N PRO A 369 1.19 -6.40 36.75
CA PRO A 369 1.40 -7.27 35.59
C PRO A 369 2.76 -7.94 35.68
N GLU A 370 2.79 -9.26 35.51
CA GLU A 370 4.04 -10.02 35.51
C GLU A 370 5.01 -9.52 34.41
N VAL A 371 6.25 -9.18 34.78
CA VAL A 371 7.30 -8.75 33.86
C VAL A 371 7.90 -9.97 33.17
N THR A 372 7.44 -10.24 31.93
CA THR A 372 7.94 -11.36 31.11
C THR A 372 8.79 -10.86 29.95
N VAL A 373 9.67 -11.73 29.42
CA VAL A 373 10.51 -11.43 28.26
C VAL A 373 9.66 -10.98 27.06
N GLU A 374 8.54 -11.63 26.80
CA GLU A 374 7.65 -11.35 25.69
C GLU A 374 7.02 -9.95 25.79
N ARG A 375 6.55 -9.58 27.00
CA ARG A 375 5.95 -8.25 27.24
C ARG A 375 6.98 -7.14 27.11
N VAL A 376 8.20 -7.36 27.61
CA VAL A 376 9.29 -6.39 27.48
C VAL A 376 9.78 -6.27 26.03
N GLU A 377 9.91 -7.38 25.29
CA GLU A 377 10.21 -7.32 23.86
C GLU A 377 9.12 -6.59 23.06
N HIS A 378 7.86 -6.80 23.39
CA HIS A 378 6.76 -6.08 22.77
C HIS A 378 6.85 -4.59 23.05
N ALA A 379 7.01 -4.19 24.31
CA ALA A 379 7.16 -2.77 24.70
C ALA A 379 8.36 -2.11 24.02
N LEU A 380 9.49 -2.81 23.89
CA LEU A 380 10.66 -2.31 23.16
C LEU A 380 10.37 -2.07 21.67
N LYS A 381 9.62 -2.95 21.00
CA LYS A 381 9.24 -2.78 19.59
C LYS A 381 8.35 -1.55 19.36
N VAL A 382 7.47 -1.28 20.30
CA VAL A 382 6.51 -0.16 20.24
C VAL A 382 6.96 1.07 21.03
N LEU A 383 8.20 1.13 21.50
CA LEU A 383 8.72 2.16 22.41
C LEU A 383 8.48 3.59 21.92
N HIS A 384 8.47 3.82 20.60
CA HIS A 384 8.25 5.14 19.99
C HIS A 384 6.80 5.42 19.61
N SER A 385 5.91 4.43 19.68
CA SER A 385 4.48 4.62 19.49
C SER A 385 3.83 4.92 20.84
N THR A 386 3.47 6.17 21.07
CA THR A 386 2.81 6.57 22.33
C THR A 386 1.51 5.81 22.54
N ARG A 387 0.79 5.49 21.48
CA ARG A 387 -0.48 4.76 21.53
C ARG A 387 -0.27 3.31 21.93
N ASP A 388 0.57 2.58 21.16
CA ASP A 388 0.78 1.14 21.38
C ASP A 388 1.49 0.89 22.71
N LEU A 389 2.36 1.82 23.12
CA LEU A 389 3.04 1.75 24.41
C LEU A 389 2.05 2.00 25.59
N ALA A 390 1.05 2.87 25.41
CA ALA A 390 0.00 3.09 26.40
C ALA A 390 -0.90 1.84 26.60
N GLU A 391 -1.02 1.01 25.58
CA GLU A 391 -1.77 -0.25 25.64
C GLU A 391 -0.93 -1.41 26.23
N SER A 392 0.35 -1.19 26.48
CA SER A 392 1.21 -2.20 27.09
C SER A 392 0.78 -2.51 28.53
N PRO A 393 0.63 -3.80 28.92
CA PRO A 393 0.36 -4.17 30.30
C PRO A 393 1.37 -3.61 31.30
N LEU A 394 2.61 -3.36 30.86
CA LEU A 394 3.69 -2.83 31.71
C LEU A 394 3.45 -1.40 32.21
N VAL A 395 2.48 -0.66 31.64
CA VAL A 395 2.06 0.66 32.15
C VAL A 395 1.46 0.56 33.58
N GLY A 396 0.95 -0.63 33.95
CA GLY A 396 0.39 -0.89 35.26
C GLY A 396 1.41 -1.30 36.35
N LEU A 397 2.70 -1.29 36.06
CA LEU A 397 3.74 -1.58 37.05
C LEU A 397 3.81 -0.48 38.13
N HIS A 398 4.08 -0.85 39.39
CA HIS A 398 4.28 0.10 40.49
C HIS A 398 5.55 0.95 40.30
N SER A 399 6.54 0.38 39.61
CA SER A 399 7.80 1.05 39.24
C SER A 399 7.61 2.14 38.19
N VAL A 400 6.43 2.24 37.56
CA VAL A 400 6.07 3.31 36.61
C VAL A 400 5.33 4.41 37.39
N PRO A 401 5.94 5.59 37.59
CA PRO A 401 5.39 6.63 38.47
C PRO A 401 3.99 7.11 38.12
N SER A 402 3.62 7.08 36.85
CA SER A 402 2.26 7.34 36.39
C SER A 402 1.88 6.36 35.28
N PRO A 403 0.61 5.91 35.19
CA PRO A 403 0.16 4.92 34.21
C PRO A 403 0.04 5.54 32.81
N THR A 404 1.14 6.04 32.27
CA THR A 404 1.21 6.69 30.95
C THR A 404 2.33 6.09 30.11
N ALA A 405 2.17 6.14 28.78
CA ALA A 405 3.20 5.72 27.85
C ALA A 405 4.52 6.48 28.02
N ALA A 406 4.45 7.76 28.38
CA ALA A 406 5.65 8.58 28.61
C ALA A 406 6.44 8.08 29.82
N SER A 407 5.77 7.81 30.92
CA SER A 407 6.38 7.30 32.15
C SER A 407 6.95 5.88 31.98
N LEU A 408 6.23 4.99 31.27
CA LEU A 408 6.75 3.67 30.93
C LEU A 408 7.99 3.76 30.03
N ARG A 409 7.97 4.64 29.04
CA ARG A 409 9.15 4.87 28.17
C ARG A 409 10.35 5.33 28.98
N GLU A 410 10.19 6.32 29.87
CA GLU A 410 11.25 6.83 30.71
C GLU A 410 11.81 5.73 31.64
N THR A 411 10.95 4.88 32.21
CA THR A 411 11.37 3.74 33.04
C THR A 411 12.19 2.72 32.22
N ILE A 412 11.76 2.38 31.01
CA ILE A 412 12.48 1.43 30.14
C ILE A 412 13.82 2.07 29.67
N GLU A 413 13.83 3.32 29.25
CA GLU A 413 15.04 4.02 28.81
C GLU A 413 16.04 4.15 29.96
N GLY A 414 15.59 4.48 31.17
CA GLY A 414 16.40 4.52 32.39
C GLY A 414 17.00 3.16 32.75
N ALA A 415 16.22 2.08 32.62
CA ALA A 415 16.72 0.72 32.84
C ALA A 415 17.77 0.30 31.79
N ILE A 416 17.61 0.71 30.52
CA ILE A 416 18.61 0.48 29.46
C ILE A 416 19.90 1.26 29.75
N GLU A 417 19.78 2.53 30.14
CA GLU A 417 20.95 3.36 30.46
C GLU A 417 21.70 2.84 31.70
N HIS A 418 20.98 2.30 32.68
CA HIS A 418 21.61 1.62 33.82
C HIS A 418 22.42 0.38 33.40
N LEU A 419 21.88 -0.45 32.48
CA LEU A 419 22.65 -1.59 31.93
C LEU A 419 23.87 -1.12 31.16
N LYS A 420 23.76 -0.06 30.39
CA LYS A 420 24.85 0.51 29.60
C LYS A 420 25.97 1.06 30.49
N SER A 421 25.64 1.62 31.64
CA SER A 421 26.59 2.15 32.63
C SER A 421 27.16 1.07 33.57
N SER A 422 26.79 -0.19 33.40
CA SER A 422 27.27 -1.31 34.22
C SER A 422 28.77 -1.50 34.11
N SER A 423 29.42 -1.78 35.23
CA SER A 423 30.84 -2.18 35.29
C SER A 423 31.11 -3.55 34.65
N PHE A 424 30.06 -4.34 34.46
CA PHE A 424 30.17 -5.67 33.84
C PHE A 424 30.07 -5.53 32.31
N GLN A 425 31.20 -5.81 31.63
CA GLN A 425 31.34 -5.56 30.18
C GLN A 425 30.23 -6.19 29.32
N LEU A 426 29.72 -7.36 29.73
CA LEU A 426 28.61 -8.02 29.02
C LEU A 426 27.32 -7.23 29.10
N ASP A 427 26.97 -6.68 30.26
CA ASP A 427 25.77 -5.87 30.47
C ASP A 427 25.89 -4.53 29.74
N ALA A 428 27.06 -3.89 29.85
CA ALA A 428 27.33 -2.64 29.17
C ALA A 428 27.18 -2.76 27.64
N GLN A 429 27.75 -3.80 27.04
CA GLN A 429 27.60 -4.04 25.59
C GLN A 429 26.16 -4.37 25.21
N ALA A 430 25.44 -5.15 26.02
CA ALA A 430 24.04 -5.48 25.79
C ALA A 430 23.17 -4.22 25.90
N GLY A 431 23.40 -3.38 26.92
CA GLY A 431 22.73 -2.10 27.10
C GLY A 431 22.96 -1.16 25.91
N GLU A 432 24.22 -1.07 25.40
CA GLU A 432 24.53 -0.28 24.22
C GLU A 432 23.80 -0.76 22.96
N ILE A 433 23.68 -2.09 22.77
CA ILE A 433 22.90 -2.67 21.65
C ILE A 433 21.42 -2.32 21.77
N LEU A 434 20.81 -2.46 22.95
CA LEU A 434 19.40 -2.11 23.16
C LEU A 434 19.17 -0.62 22.94
N TYR A 435 20.07 0.23 23.44
CA TYR A 435 20.01 1.67 23.26
C TYR A 435 20.08 2.08 21.78
N LEU A 436 21.09 1.58 21.05
CA LEU A 436 21.27 1.92 19.64
C LEU A 436 20.13 1.42 18.76
N TYR A 437 19.61 0.22 19.06
CA TYR A 437 18.58 -0.41 18.22
C TYR A 437 17.16 0.10 18.55
N TYR A 438 16.78 0.16 19.83
CA TYR A 438 15.41 0.49 20.23
C TYR A 438 15.21 1.96 20.58
N VAL A 439 16.19 2.63 21.21
CA VAL A 439 16.05 4.01 21.65
C VAL A 439 16.50 4.99 20.54
N ARG A 440 17.73 4.86 20.06
CA ARG A 440 18.27 5.75 19.01
C ARG A 440 17.82 5.41 17.58
N ARG A 441 17.41 4.18 17.33
CA ARG A 441 17.00 3.68 16.02
C ARG A 441 17.99 4.07 14.89
N ILE A 442 19.27 3.75 15.07
CA ILE A 442 20.29 4.08 14.06
C ILE A 442 20.16 3.27 12.76
N GLY A 443 19.14 2.44 12.64
CA GLY A 443 18.84 1.59 11.48
C GLY A 443 18.51 0.16 11.87
N GLY A 444 18.56 -0.78 10.91
CA GLY A 444 18.34 -2.20 11.15
C GLY A 444 19.48 -2.85 11.94
N HIS A 445 19.43 -4.17 12.09
CA HIS A 445 20.43 -4.93 12.85
C HIS A 445 21.87 -4.73 12.35
N TYR A 446 22.06 -4.59 11.03
CA TYR A 446 23.39 -4.50 10.41
C TYR A 446 24.17 -3.23 10.80
N PRO A 447 23.63 -2.00 10.75
CA PRO A 447 24.32 -0.80 11.24
C PRO A 447 24.72 -0.89 12.71
N VAL A 448 23.87 -1.47 13.56
CA VAL A 448 24.17 -1.67 14.98
C VAL A 448 25.32 -2.66 15.16
N THR A 449 25.32 -3.77 14.41
CA THR A 449 26.37 -4.79 14.44
C THR A 449 27.75 -4.19 14.12
N ILE A 450 27.82 -3.35 13.07
CA ILE A 450 29.06 -2.64 12.68
C ILE A 450 29.51 -1.70 13.80
N ARG A 451 28.58 -0.91 14.35
CA ARG A 451 28.90 0.09 15.36
C ARG A 451 29.45 -0.50 16.65
N VAL A 452 28.92 -1.66 17.04
CA VAL A 452 29.36 -2.36 18.28
C VAL A 452 30.58 -3.27 18.01
N GLY A 453 30.97 -3.48 16.75
CA GLY A 453 32.13 -4.30 16.39
C GLY A 453 31.97 -5.80 16.67
N LEU A 454 30.74 -6.32 16.61
CA LEU A 454 30.44 -7.73 16.89
C LEU A 454 30.14 -8.52 15.60
N SER A 455 30.39 -9.82 15.62
CA SER A 455 29.88 -10.71 14.58
C SER A 455 28.35 -10.81 14.67
N ARG A 456 27.67 -11.15 13.57
CA ARG A 456 26.20 -11.27 13.53
C ARG A 456 25.67 -12.21 14.62
N ALA A 457 26.28 -13.37 14.79
CA ALA A 457 25.89 -14.34 15.82
C ALA A 457 26.07 -13.78 17.24
N ALA A 458 27.23 -13.15 17.50
CA ALA A 458 27.49 -12.50 18.77
C ALA A 458 26.53 -11.36 19.09
N TYR A 459 26.17 -10.57 18.07
CA TYR A 459 25.18 -9.49 18.20
C TYR A 459 23.80 -10.03 18.63
N PHE A 460 23.24 -11.04 17.94
CA PHE A 460 21.92 -11.57 18.30
C PHE A 460 21.92 -12.24 19.69
N ASN A 461 22.97 -12.97 20.02
CA ASN A 461 23.13 -13.57 21.36
C ASN A 461 23.19 -12.47 22.43
N ARG A 462 23.93 -11.39 22.18
CA ARG A 462 24.07 -10.26 23.10
C ARG A 462 22.79 -9.46 23.24
N ARG A 463 22.06 -9.25 22.14
CA ARG A 463 20.75 -8.60 22.17
C ARG A 463 19.74 -9.41 23.01
N SER A 464 19.65 -10.72 22.80
CA SER A 464 18.76 -11.60 23.56
C SER A 464 19.14 -11.67 25.04
N TYR A 465 20.43 -11.64 25.34
CA TYR A 465 20.93 -11.51 26.69
C TYR A 465 20.51 -10.17 27.33
N GLY A 466 20.67 -9.08 26.60
CA GLY A 466 20.27 -7.72 27.04
C GLY A 466 18.79 -7.60 27.36
N VAL A 467 17.92 -8.21 26.56
CA VAL A 467 16.48 -8.22 26.86
C VAL A 467 16.19 -8.97 28.17
N ARG A 468 16.84 -10.10 28.41
CA ARG A 468 16.69 -10.83 29.68
C ARG A 468 17.17 -10.02 30.89
N ARG A 469 18.32 -9.37 30.77
CA ARG A 469 18.84 -8.49 31.84
C ARG A 469 17.94 -7.28 32.07
N LEU A 470 17.31 -6.73 31.02
CA LEU A 470 16.31 -5.67 31.15
C LEU A 470 15.06 -6.15 31.89
N VAL A 471 14.60 -7.38 31.63
CA VAL A 471 13.50 -8.01 32.39
C VAL A 471 13.85 -8.13 33.86
N ASP A 472 15.05 -8.65 34.18
CA ASP A 472 15.51 -8.77 35.55
C ASP A 472 15.54 -7.40 36.23
N ARG A 473 16.05 -6.38 35.55
CA ARG A 473 16.13 -5.02 36.09
C ARG A 473 14.75 -4.40 36.34
N LEU A 474 13.80 -4.61 35.42
CA LEU A 474 12.42 -4.14 35.61
C LEU A 474 11.70 -4.86 36.75
N ARG A 475 12.01 -6.14 36.99
CA ARG A 475 11.53 -6.89 38.17
C ARG A 475 12.10 -6.34 39.46
N GLU A 476 13.39 -6.07 39.52
CA GLU A 476 14.03 -5.42 40.69
C GLU A 476 13.40 -4.07 41.01
N LEU A 477 13.12 -3.27 40.00
CA LEU A 477 12.46 -1.98 40.17
C LEU A 477 11.02 -2.16 40.68
N GLU A 478 10.30 -3.16 40.19
CA GLU A 478 8.93 -3.45 40.61
C GLU A 478 8.90 -3.98 42.07
N GLU A 479 9.79 -4.86 42.42
CA GLU A 479 9.93 -5.37 43.80
C GLU A 479 10.28 -4.24 44.80
N SER A 480 11.10 -3.26 44.36
CA SER A 480 11.47 -2.12 45.21
C SER A 480 10.39 -1.05 45.31
N ALA A 481 9.45 -1.01 44.36
CA ALA A 481 8.35 -0.07 44.31
C ALA A 481 7.03 -0.63 44.89
N ALA A 482 6.95 -1.95 45.12
CA ALA A 482 5.76 -2.59 45.67
C ALA A 482 5.50 -2.08 47.10
N PRO A 483 4.27 -1.64 47.40
CA PRO A 483 3.94 -1.26 48.78
C PRO A 483 4.05 -2.49 49.72
N VAL A 484 4.72 -2.30 50.84
CA VAL A 484 4.87 -3.30 51.94
C VAL A 484 3.52 -3.58 52.58
#